data_64eaeb604ae28bfcdcd64cda8714e027
#
_entry.id   64eaeb604ae28bfcdcd64cda8714e027
#
_cell.length_a   1.000
_cell.length_b   1.000
_cell.length_c   1.000
_cell.angle_alpha   90.00
_cell.angle_beta   90.00
_cell.angle_gamma   90.00
#
_symmetry.space_group_name_H-M   'P 1'
#
loop_
_entity.id
_entity.type
_entity.pdbx_description
1 polymer ?
#
loop_
_entity_poly.entity_id
_entity_poly.type
_entity_poly.pdbx_seq_one_letter_code
_entity_poly.pdbx_strand_id
1 'polypeptide(L)'
;SRYRLPDPDHHIDQAHPTMSDDIPRLAAHGRIQVKPEIERYDGANVVFKDGTSTAFDTVIFATGYKIEFPFIDSALVNNGEGRPLFFKHAFHPAFDTLFAAGLVQANGSIWRLADYQGRLMARFIHALDKAPASAAWFRRLKAAPPAAKAHHFVGSERHTLEANYFVYRRQLKRLTRGFGWSLARLERKVPRPVYGPPKPWWDWRARKPAPVVVQSGTPPIAAE
;
A
#
# COMPACT_ATOMS: atom_id res chain seq x y z
N SER A 1 -14.65 17.05 -24.43
CA SER A 1 -15.50 16.49 -23.34
C SER A 1 -16.68 17.39 -23.01
N ARG A 2 -17.86 16.81 -22.72
CA ARG A 2 -19.09 17.51 -22.27
C ARG A 2 -18.85 18.37 -21.02
N TYR A 3 -17.90 17.97 -20.19
CA TYR A 3 -17.58 18.61 -18.92
C TYR A 3 -16.37 19.55 -18.99
N ARG A 4 -15.85 19.84 -20.18
CA ARG A 4 -14.62 20.64 -20.37
C ARG A 4 -13.38 20.04 -19.66
N LEU A 5 -13.44 18.75 -19.35
CA LEU A 5 -12.32 17.99 -18.82
C LEU A 5 -11.57 17.31 -19.98
N PRO A 6 -10.27 17.10 -19.89
CA PRO A 6 -9.54 16.30 -20.88
C PRO A 6 -10.08 14.88 -20.90
N ASP A 7 -10.09 14.26 -22.05
CA ASP A 7 -10.43 12.85 -22.18
C ASP A 7 -9.26 12.00 -21.65
N PRO A 8 -9.53 10.91 -20.91
CA PRO A 8 -8.48 10.05 -20.39
C PRO A 8 -7.77 9.31 -21.56
N ASP A 9 -6.47 9.13 -21.41
CA ASP A 9 -5.60 8.42 -22.36
C ASP A 9 -5.51 6.90 -22.08
N HIS A 10 -6.30 6.41 -21.12
CA HIS A 10 -6.30 5.02 -20.65
C HIS A 10 -7.71 4.54 -20.29
N HIS A 11 -7.88 3.23 -20.17
CA HIS A 11 -9.15 2.64 -19.72
C HIS A 11 -9.37 2.81 -18.22
N ILE A 12 -10.65 2.85 -17.79
CA ILE A 12 -11.07 3.13 -16.41
C ILE A 12 -10.46 2.17 -15.37
N ASP A 13 -10.11 0.96 -15.77
CA ASP A 13 -9.53 -0.07 -14.90
C ASP A 13 -7.99 -0.06 -14.86
N GLN A 14 -7.37 0.82 -15.65
CA GLN A 14 -5.91 0.96 -15.72
C GLN A 14 -5.34 1.98 -14.73
N ALA A 15 -6.19 2.73 -14.05
CA ALA A 15 -5.81 3.67 -12.99
C ALA A 15 -6.77 3.52 -11.80
N HIS A 16 -6.40 4.08 -10.65
CA HIS A 16 -7.29 4.09 -9.50
C HIS A 16 -8.43 5.10 -9.75
N PRO A 17 -9.69 4.65 -9.88
CA PRO A 17 -10.78 5.57 -10.18
C PRO A 17 -11.09 6.48 -8.99
N THR A 18 -11.23 7.76 -9.26
CA THR A 18 -11.77 8.73 -8.29
C THR A 18 -13.26 8.86 -8.53
N MET A 19 -14.06 8.49 -7.53
CA MET A 19 -15.50 8.60 -7.61
C MET A 19 -15.93 9.96 -7.04
N SER A 20 -16.21 10.92 -7.94
CA SER A 20 -16.68 12.24 -7.57
C SER A 20 -17.57 12.80 -8.67
N ASP A 21 -18.78 13.25 -8.31
CA ASP A 21 -19.71 13.92 -9.23
C ASP A 21 -19.49 15.44 -9.23
N ASP A 22 -18.85 15.98 -8.20
CA ASP A 22 -18.71 17.42 -8.01
C ASP A 22 -17.75 18.03 -9.01
N ILE A 23 -16.59 17.41 -9.27
CA ILE A 23 -15.60 17.97 -10.18
C ILE A 23 -16.17 18.16 -11.59
N PRO A 24 -16.76 17.14 -12.25
CA PRO A 24 -17.37 17.31 -13.56
C PRO A 24 -18.50 18.38 -13.57
N ARG A 25 -19.33 18.40 -12.55
CA ARG A 25 -20.42 19.35 -12.41
C ARG A 25 -19.92 20.78 -12.30
N LEU A 26 -18.94 21.04 -11.42
CA LEU A 26 -18.36 22.36 -11.23
C LEU A 26 -17.60 22.85 -12.46
N ALA A 27 -16.90 21.96 -13.15
CA ALA A 27 -16.22 22.28 -14.41
C ALA A 27 -17.24 22.63 -15.52
N ALA A 28 -18.33 21.87 -15.65
CA ALA A 28 -19.40 22.16 -16.62
C ALA A 28 -20.04 23.54 -16.41
N HIS A 29 -20.18 23.95 -15.14
CA HIS A 29 -20.71 25.26 -14.77
C HIS A 29 -19.65 26.39 -14.74
N GLY A 30 -18.41 26.11 -15.14
CA GLY A 30 -17.33 27.10 -15.21
C GLY A 30 -16.79 27.58 -13.85
N ARG A 31 -17.15 26.90 -12.75
CA ARG A 31 -16.64 27.18 -11.41
C ARG A 31 -15.23 26.60 -11.17
N ILE A 32 -14.85 25.63 -11.96
CA ILE A 32 -13.50 25.09 -12.05
C ILE A 32 -13.04 25.30 -13.49
N GLN A 33 -11.87 25.92 -13.64
CA GLN A 33 -11.17 26.05 -14.93
C GLN A 33 -10.06 25.02 -14.97
N VAL A 34 -10.14 24.13 -15.95
CA VAL A 34 -9.07 23.18 -16.21
C VAL A 34 -7.96 23.90 -16.97
N LYS A 35 -6.74 23.75 -16.51
CA LYS A 35 -5.54 24.31 -17.14
C LYS A 35 -4.61 23.17 -17.57
N PRO A 36 -3.75 23.42 -18.58
CA PRO A 36 -2.67 22.49 -18.91
C PRO A 36 -1.68 22.34 -17.75
N GLU A 37 -0.64 21.54 -17.96
CA GLU A 37 0.44 21.41 -17.00
C GLU A 37 1.12 22.75 -16.68
N ILE A 38 1.52 22.90 -15.44
CA ILE A 38 2.30 24.05 -14.98
C ILE A 38 3.70 23.95 -15.59
N GLU A 39 4.14 25.04 -16.23
CA GLU A 39 5.50 25.16 -16.74
C GLU A 39 6.44 25.71 -15.67
N ARG A 40 6.06 26.82 -15.02
CA ARG A 40 6.84 27.45 -13.95
C ARG A 40 5.98 28.36 -13.07
N TYR A 41 6.54 28.72 -11.94
CA TYR A 41 6.02 29.77 -11.06
C TYR A 41 6.82 31.05 -11.28
N ASP A 42 6.11 32.19 -11.34
CA ASP A 42 6.68 33.52 -11.52
C ASP A 42 6.02 34.50 -10.54
N GLY A 43 6.61 34.59 -9.35
CA GLY A 43 6.00 35.30 -8.23
C GLY A 43 4.64 34.69 -7.83
N ALA A 44 3.60 35.51 -7.85
CA ALA A 44 2.22 35.09 -7.61
C ALA A 44 1.56 34.45 -8.85
N ASN A 45 2.23 34.47 -9.99
CA ASN A 45 1.69 33.95 -11.23
C ASN A 45 2.12 32.49 -11.46
N VAL A 46 1.20 31.69 -11.97
CA VAL A 46 1.46 30.36 -12.51
C VAL A 46 1.42 30.42 -14.02
N VAL A 47 2.51 30.05 -14.68
CA VAL A 47 2.62 29.97 -16.13
C VAL A 47 2.36 28.53 -16.54
N PHE A 48 1.48 28.33 -17.53
CA PHE A 48 1.11 27.02 -18.03
C PHE A 48 1.80 26.71 -19.37
N LYS A 49 1.89 25.44 -19.72
CA LYS A 49 2.54 24.99 -20.98
C LYS A 49 1.90 25.53 -22.26
N ASP A 50 0.67 26.01 -22.19
CA ASP A 50 -0.01 26.71 -23.31
C ASP A 50 0.41 28.18 -23.44
N GLY A 51 1.33 28.66 -22.61
CA GLY A 51 1.77 30.05 -22.56
C GLY A 51 0.86 31.00 -21.79
N THR A 52 -0.28 30.52 -21.29
CA THR A 52 -1.17 31.35 -20.44
C THR A 52 -0.59 31.52 -19.04
N SER A 53 -0.90 32.65 -18.40
CA SER A 53 -0.47 32.95 -17.03
C SER A 53 -1.65 33.45 -16.22
N THR A 54 -1.72 33.03 -14.96
CA THR A 54 -2.77 33.45 -14.04
C THR A 54 -2.21 33.61 -12.63
N ALA A 55 -2.59 34.70 -11.96
CA ALA A 55 -2.24 34.95 -10.56
C ALA A 55 -3.16 34.11 -9.64
N PHE A 56 -2.55 33.54 -8.59
CA PHE A 56 -3.25 32.79 -7.57
C PHE A 56 -2.82 33.24 -6.17
N ASP A 57 -3.78 33.32 -5.26
CA ASP A 57 -3.53 33.60 -3.83
C ASP A 57 -3.04 32.36 -3.10
N THR A 58 -3.45 31.17 -3.56
CA THR A 58 -3.13 29.88 -2.92
C THR A 58 -2.91 28.80 -3.96
N VAL A 59 -1.86 28.03 -3.79
CA VAL A 59 -1.56 26.83 -4.59
C VAL A 59 -1.56 25.61 -3.67
N ILE A 60 -2.36 24.60 -4.03
CA ILE A 60 -2.46 23.35 -3.29
C ILE A 60 -1.79 22.23 -4.10
N PHE A 61 -0.73 21.65 -3.56
CA PHE A 61 -0.05 20.51 -4.16
C PHE A 61 -0.72 19.20 -3.73
N ALA A 62 -1.45 18.57 -4.66
CA ALA A 62 -2.09 17.27 -4.48
C ALA A 62 -1.39 16.20 -5.34
N THR A 63 -0.06 16.18 -5.33
CA THR A 63 0.79 15.42 -6.25
C THR A 63 1.02 13.96 -5.83
N GLY A 64 0.37 13.50 -4.75
CA GLY A 64 0.52 12.15 -4.21
C GLY A 64 1.59 12.06 -3.12
N TYR A 65 1.99 10.83 -2.81
CA TYR A 65 2.89 10.53 -1.69
C TYR A 65 4.08 9.72 -2.16
N LYS A 66 5.23 9.95 -1.53
CA LYS A 66 6.37 9.04 -1.56
C LYS A 66 6.21 8.01 -0.45
N ILE A 67 6.57 6.76 -0.74
CA ILE A 67 6.52 5.69 0.24
C ILE A 67 7.87 5.65 0.95
N GLU A 68 7.87 6.04 2.22
CA GLU A 68 9.06 6.08 3.06
C GLU A 68 8.82 5.36 4.39
N PHE A 69 9.84 4.70 4.90
CA PHE A 69 9.85 4.03 6.19
C PHE A 69 10.99 4.62 7.05
N PRO A 70 10.80 5.81 7.65
CA PRO A 70 11.90 6.54 8.32
C PRO A 70 12.45 5.83 9.56
N PHE A 71 11.78 4.80 10.03
CA PHE A 71 12.16 4.00 11.20
C PHE A 71 12.94 2.73 10.85
N ILE A 72 13.23 2.48 9.58
CA ILE A 72 13.99 1.31 9.09
C ILE A 72 14.88 1.74 7.93
N ASP A 73 16.06 1.12 7.82
CA ASP A 73 16.97 1.39 6.71
C ASP A 73 16.28 1.11 5.36
N SER A 74 16.30 2.11 4.49
CA SER A 74 15.65 2.04 3.19
C SER A 74 16.24 0.93 2.30
N ALA A 75 17.51 0.57 2.46
CA ALA A 75 18.15 -0.52 1.75
C ALA A 75 17.54 -1.90 2.10
N LEU A 76 16.93 -2.03 3.28
CA LEU A 76 16.26 -3.26 3.68
C LEU A 76 14.84 -3.39 3.10
N VAL A 77 14.17 -2.31 2.77
CA VAL A 77 12.74 -2.33 2.41
C VAL A 77 12.43 -1.89 0.98
N ASN A 78 13.40 -1.29 0.31
CA ASN A 78 13.26 -0.84 -1.07
C ASN A 78 14.21 -1.60 -2.01
N ASN A 79 13.81 -1.72 -3.27
CA ASN A 79 14.72 -2.13 -4.34
C ASN A 79 15.61 -0.94 -4.75
N GLY A 80 16.60 -1.18 -5.64
CA GLY A 80 17.50 -0.14 -6.13
C GLY A 80 16.80 1.05 -6.84
N GLU A 81 15.51 0.93 -7.14
CA GLU A 81 14.67 1.98 -7.75
C GLU A 81 13.79 2.72 -6.72
N GLY A 82 14.03 2.52 -5.42
CA GLY A 82 13.24 3.15 -4.35
C GLY A 82 11.83 2.59 -4.17
N ARG A 83 11.53 1.42 -4.76
CA ARG A 83 10.22 0.77 -4.64
C ARG A 83 10.21 -0.28 -3.53
N PRO A 84 9.08 -0.42 -2.78
CA PRO A 84 8.99 -1.42 -1.73
C PRO A 84 9.25 -2.85 -2.21
N LEU A 85 10.11 -3.56 -1.50
CA LEU A 85 10.67 -4.88 -1.86
C LEU A 85 9.83 -6.05 -1.31
N PHE A 86 8.53 -5.92 -1.16
CA PHE A 86 7.72 -6.93 -0.50
C PHE A 86 7.02 -7.88 -1.48
N PHE A 87 7.27 -9.18 -1.34
CA PHE A 87 6.50 -10.21 -2.02
C PHE A 87 5.03 -10.08 -1.64
N LYS A 88 4.16 -10.00 -2.64
CA LYS A 88 2.72 -9.74 -2.45
C LYS A 88 2.46 -8.53 -1.55
N HIS A 89 3.25 -7.48 -1.68
CA HIS A 89 3.12 -6.25 -0.89
C HIS A 89 3.01 -6.49 0.64
N ALA A 90 3.52 -7.62 1.13
CA ALA A 90 3.31 -8.03 2.51
C ALA A 90 4.51 -8.72 3.17
N PHE A 91 5.33 -9.45 2.44
CA PHE A 91 6.40 -10.28 3.00
C PHE A 91 7.76 -9.85 2.48
N HIS A 92 8.68 -9.57 3.36
CA HIS A 92 10.06 -9.32 2.94
C HIS A 92 10.67 -10.60 2.33
N PRO A 93 11.32 -10.53 1.15
CA PRO A 93 11.82 -11.72 0.46
C PRO A 93 12.89 -12.48 1.24
N ALA A 94 13.80 -11.78 1.92
CA ALA A 94 14.89 -12.38 2.68
C ALA A 94 14.52 -12.63 4.16
N PHE A 95 13.86 -11.70 4.83
CA PHE A 95 13.57 -11.82 6.27
C PHE A 95 12.23 -12.53 6.54
N ASP A 96 12.24 -13.43 7.53
CA ASP A 96 11.06 -14.19 7.93
C ASP A 96 10.17 -13.45 8.93
N THR A 97 10.69 -12.42 9.54
CA THR A 97 10.04 -11.65 10.61
C THR A 97 9.65 -10.23 10.21
N LEU A 98 9.96 -9.81 8.97
CA LEU A 98 9.62 -8.50 8.46
C LEU A 98 8.41 -8.56 7.52
N PHE A 99 7.35 -7.88 7.92
CA PHE A 99 6.07 -7.83 7.20
C PHE A 99 5.58 -6.39 7.02
N ALA A 100 4.82 -6.17 5.95
CA ALA A 100 4.06 -4.95 5.75
C ALA A 100 2.58 -5.29 5.55
N ALA A 101 1.70 -4.81 6.41
CA ALA A 101 0.26 -5.01 6.28
C ALA A 101 -0.38 -3.75 5.67
N GLY A 102 -1.23 -3.94 4.66
CA GLY A 102 -1.92 -2.83 4.00
C GLY A 102 -1.10 -2.05 2.97
N LEU A 103 0.15 -2.47 2.69
CA LEU A 103 1.00 -1.83 1.67
C LEU A 103 0.52 -2.22 0.25
N VAL A 104 -0.71 -1.88 -0.07
CA VAL A 104 -1.35 -2.18 -1.36
C VAL A 104 -2.40 -1.13 -1.66
N GLN A 105 -2.45 -0.69 -2.90
CA GLN A 105 -3.51 0.17 -3.41
C GLN A 105 -4.38 -0.66 -4.35
N ALA A 106 -5.65 -0.83 -4.02
CA ALA A 106 -6.55 -1.66 -4.79
C ALA A 106 -7.83 -0.92 -5.15
N ASN A 107 -8.42 -1.26 -6.29
CA ASN A 107 -9.73 -0.78 -6.72
C ASN A 107 -10.89 -1.41 -5.91
N GLY A 108 -10.71 -1.57 -4.60
CA GLY A 108 -11.66 -2.17 -3.68
C GLY A 108 -11.23 -1.98 -2.21
N SER A 109 -11.87 -2.71 -1.28
CA SER A 109 -11.62 -2.55 0.15
C SER A 109 -10.22 -3.01 0.57
N ILE A 110 -9.34 -2.07 0.90
CA ILE A 110 -7.99 -2.32 1.40
C ILE A 110 -8.03 -3.07 2.74
N TRP A 111 -8.95 -2.72 3.65
CA TRP A 111 -9.09 -3.37 4.95
C TRP A 111 -9.29 -4.88 4.84
N ARG A 112 -10.10 -5.30 3.87
CA ARG A 112 -10.33 -6.71 3.64
C ARG A 112 -9.10 -7.43 3.06
N LEU A 113 -8.31 -6.75 2.25
CA LEU A 113 -7.06 -7.29 1.75
C LEU A 113 -6.01 -7.39 2.85
N ALA A 114 -5.92 -6.40 3.73
CA ALA A 114 -5.04 -6.42 4.91
C ALA A 114 -5.40 -7.57 5.86
N ASP A 115 -6.69 -7.89 6.07
CA ASP A 115 -7.13 -9.07 6.81
C ASP A 115 -6.61 -10.37 6.17
N TYR A 116 -6.72 -10.51 4.84
CA TYR A 116 -6.15 -11.68 4.15
C TYR A 116 -4.63 -11.75 4.24
N GLN A 117 -3.93 -10.61 4.18
CA GLN A 117 -2.48 -10.55 4.43
C GLN A 117 -2.15 -11.01 5.84
N GLY A 118 -2.82 -10.48 6.87
CA GLY A 118 -2.63 -10.84 8.27
C GLY A 118 -2.87 -12.33 8.53
N ARG A 119 -3.90 -12.90 7.92
CA ARG A 119 -4.18 -14.36 8.00
C ARG A 119 -3.05 -15.18 7.36
N LEU A 120 -2.48 -14.73 6.26
CA LEU A 120 -1.34 -15.40 5.61
C LEU A 120 -0.08 -15.26 6.45
N MET A 121 0.17 -14.08 7.04
CA MET A 121 1.28 -13.84 7.97
C MET A 121 1.20 -14.76 9.18
N ALA A 122 0.03 -14.85 9.82
CA ALA A 122 -0.17 -15.71 10.97
C ALA A 122 0.11 -17.20 10.66
N ARG A 123 -0.25 -17.66 9.44
CA ARG A 123 0.07 -19.01 8.99
C ARG A 123 1.56 -19.22 8.78
N PHE A 124 2.22 -18.26 8.19
CA PHE A 124 3.66 -18.35 7.96
C PHE A 124 4.41 -18.35 9.30
N ILE A 125 4.09 -17.43 10.21
CA ILE A 125 4.67 -17.38 11.58
C ILE A 125 4.48 -18.71 12.30
N HIS A 126 3.26 -19.25 12.28
CA HIS A 126 3.00 -20.56 12.89
C HIS A 126 3.81 -21.68 12.21
N ALA A 127 3.98 -21.64 10.90
CA ALA A 127 4.72 -22.65 10.17
C ALA A 127 6.23 -22.60 10.47
N LEU A 128 6.79 -21.44 10.80
CA LEU A 128 8.20 -21.31 11.20
C LEU A 128 8.52 -22.22 12.41
N ASP A 129 7.57 -22.35 13.33
CA ASP A 129 7.74 -23.16 14.54
C ASP A 129 7.17 -24.60 14.39
N LYS A 130 5.98 -24.76 13.80
CA LYS A 130 5.20 -26.02 13.86
C LYS A 130 5.13 -26.79 12.54
N ALA A 131 5.56 -26.22 11.42
CA ALA A 131 5.44 -26.84 10.10
C ALA A 131 6.60 -26.46 9.18
N PRO A 132 7.85 -26.89 9.46
CA PRO A 132 9.06 -26.43 8.77
C PRO A 132 9.03 -26.64 7.26
N ALA A 133 8.41 -27.71 6.77
CA ALA A 133 8.26 -27.97 5.34
C ALA A 133 7.38 -26.91 4.64
N SER A 134 6.28 -26.51 5.29
CA SER A 134 5.41 -25.42 4.79
C SER A 134 6.11 -24.06 4.83
N ALA A 135 6.89 -23.80 5.88
CA ALA A 135 7.72 -22.60 5.98
C ALA A 135 8.78 -22.57 4.86
N ALA A 136 9.49 -23.65 4.62
CA ALA A 136 10.48 -23.76 3.55
C ALA A 136 9.84 -23.57 2.16
N TRP A 137 8.68 -24.14 1.93
CA TRP A 137 7.90 -23.88 0.70
C TRP A 137 7.62 -22.39 0.52
N PHE A 138 7.11 -21.70 1.56
CA PHE A 138 6.75 -20.30 1.46
C PHE A 138 7.98 -19.39 1.33
N ARG A 139 9.11 -19.72 2.01
CA ARG A 139 10.39 -19.02 1.82
C ARG A 139 10.85 -19.04 0.37
N ARG A 140 10.76 -20.18 -0.31
CA ARG A 140 11.10 -20.26 -1.74
C ARG A 140 10.19 -19.38 -2.60
N LEU A 141 8.91 -19.33 -2.27
CA LEU A 141 7.96 -18.47 -3.01
C LEU A 141 8.23 -16.98 -2.83
N LYS A 142 8.50 -16.53 -1.60
CA LYS A 142 8.73 -15.12 -1.34
C LYS A 142 10.09 -14.62 -1.81
N ALA A 143 11.08 -15.50 -1.91
CA ALA A 143 12.40 -15.19 -2.42
C ALA A 143 12.50 -15.26 -3.95
N ALA A 144 11.50 -15.83 -4.63
CA ALA A 144 11.48 -15.88 -6.08
C ALA A 144 11.37 -14.47 -6.68
N PRO A 145 12.09 -14.19 -7.77
CA PRO A 145 11.94 -12.90 -8.45
C PRO A 145 10.47 -12.65 -8.80
N PRO A 146 10.01 -11.39 -8.72
CA PRO A 146 8.65 -11.07 -9.08
C PRO A 146 8.40 -11.49 -10.54
N ALA A 147 7.32 -12.22 -10.77
CA ALA A 147 6.88 -12.50 -12.13
C ALA A 147 6.66 -11.17 -12.86
N ALA A 148 7.05 -11.10 -14.12
CA ALA A 148 6.81 -9.93 -14.95
C ALA A 148 5.35 -9.50 -14.80
N LYS A 149 5.14 -8.26 -14.38
CA LYS A 149 3.77 -7.71 -14.25
C LYS A 149 3.17 -7.71 -15.66
N ALA A 150 2.08 -8.42 -15.87
CA ALA A 150 1.20 -8.07 -16.95
C ALA A 150 0.76 -6.61 -16.69
N HIS A 151 1.16 -5.69 -17.57
CA HIS A 151 0.88 -4.27 -17.47
C HIS A 151 -0.64 -4.06 -17.64
N HIS A 152 -1.38 -4.15 -16.53
CA HIS A 152 -2.78 -3.78 -16.52
C HIS A 152 -2.96 -2.31 -16.15
N PHE A 153 -2.09 -1.80 -15.27
CA PHE A 153 -2.12 -0.41 -14.82
C PHE A 153 -1.18 0.47 -15.62
N VAL A 154 -1.53 1.75 -15.72
CA VAL A 154 -0.68 2.78 -16.33
C VAL A 154 0.72 2.74 -15.69
N GLY A 155 1.75 2.72 -16.52
CA GLY A 155 3.14 2.66 -16.07
C GLY A 155 3.60 3.99 -15.49
N SER A 156 3.31 4.25 -14.22
CA SER A 156 3.80 5.43 -13.51
C SER A 156 4.25 5.06 -12.09
N GLU A 157 5.06 5.91 -11.47
CA GLU A 157 5.55 5.71 -10.09
C GLU A 157 4.41 5.59 -9.07
N ARG A 158 3.33 6.35 -9.25
CA ARG A 158 2.16 6.32 -8.37
C ARG A 158 1.39 5.00 -8.40
N HIS A 159 1.56 4.17 -9.44
CA HIS A 159 0.87 2.88 -9.57
C HIS A 159 1.73 1.68 -9.11
N THR A 160 2.79 1.93 -8.35
CA THR A 160 3.70 0.88 -7.87
C THR A 160 3.02 -0.15 -6.97
N LEU A 161 2.06 0.29 -6.15
CA LEU A 161 1.31 -0.54 -5.22
C LEU A 161 -0.04 -0.99 -5.75
N GLU A 162 -0.39 -0.64 -6.99
CA GLU A 162 -1.68 -0.98 -7.57
C GLU A 162 -1.86 -2.48 -7.71
N ALA A 163 -3.06 -2.93 -7.31
CA ALA A 163 -3.46 -4.32 -7.43
C ALA A 163 -4.95 -4.43 -7.79
N ASN A 164 -5.27 -5.31 -8.73
CA ASN A 164 -6.67 -5.68 -8.94
C ASN A 164 -7.18 -6.46 -7.72
N TYR A 165 -8.21 -5.93 -7.06
CA TYR A 165 -8.77 -6.47 -5.82
C TYR A 165 -9.10 -7.96 -5.91
N PHE A 166 -9.80 -8.39 -6.93
CA PHE A 166 -10.28 -9.77 -7.06
C PHE A 166 -9.14 -10.75 -7.36
N VAL A 167 -8.19 -10.32 -8.20
CA VAL A 167 -7.01 -11.12 -8.54
C VAL A 167 -6.12 -11.28 -7.32
N TYR A 168 -5.81 -10.18 -6.65
CA TYR A 168 -4.94 -10.17 -5.48
C TYR A 168 -5.55 -10.97 -4.32
N ARG A 169 -6.83 -10.77 -4.01
CA ARG A 169 -7.57 -11.57 -3.04
C ARG A 169 -7.51 -13.07 -3.35
N ARG A 170 -7.68 -13.46 -4.62
CA ARG A 170 -7.58 -14.87 -5.05
C ARG A 170 -6.17 -15.42 -4.81
N GLN A 171 -5.15 -14.64 -5.10
CA GLN A 171 -3.75 -15.02 -4.86
C GLN A 171 -3.48 -15.24 -3.37
N LEU A 172 -3.86 -14.31 -2.49
CA LEU A 172 -3.72 -14.45 -1.05
C LEU A 172 -4.44 -15.69 -0.51
N LYS A 173 -5.69 -15.93 -0.95
CA LYS A 173 -6.44 -17.13 -0.59
C LYS A 173 -5.77 -18.42 -1.07
N ARG A 174 -5.19 -18.44 -2.27
CA ARG A 174 -4.45 -19.60 -2.79
C ARG A 174 -3.20 -19.89 -1.95
N LEU A 175 -2.40 -18.86 -1.65
CA LEU A 175 -1.23 -18.99 -0.79
C LEU A 175 -1.62 -19.49 0.61
N THR A 176 -2.69 -18.95 1.18
CA THR A 176 -3.21 -19.37 2.48
C THR A 176 -3.59 -20.86 2.51
N ARG A 177 -4.22 -21.37 1.44
CA ARG A 177 -4.54 -22.80 1.31
C ARG A 177 -3.30 -23.67 1.13
N GLY A 178 -2.24 -23.15 0.52
CA GLY A 178 -0.97 -23.86 0.31
C GLY A 178 -0.31 -24.34 1.60
N PHE A 179 -0.65 -23.77 2.75
CA PHE A 179 -0.22 -24.25 4.06
C PHE A 179 -0.94 -25.53 4.52
N GLY A 180 -2.01 -25.96 3.82
CA GLY A 180 -2.64 -27.27 4.04
C GLY A 180 -3.48 -27.44 5.32
N TRP A 181 -3.67 -26.38 6.13
CA TRP A 181 -4.43 -26.46 7.39
C TRP A 181 -5.38 -25.27 7.60
N SER A 182 -6.40 -25.45 8.42
CA SER A 182 -7.46 -24.47 8.65
C SER A 182 -7.12 -23.49 9.76
N LEU A 183 -7.29 -22.19 9.53
CA LEU A 183 -7.20 -21.16 10.57
C LEU A 183 -8.22 -21.39 11.71
N ALA A 184 -9.40 -21.90 11.41
CA ALA A 184 -10.40 -22.19 12.42
C ALA A 184 -9.91 -23.16 13.51
N ARG A 185 -8.90 -23.99 13.22
CA ARG A 185 -8.25 -24.86 14.19
C ARG A 185 -7.31 -24.09 15.11
N LEU A 186 -6.69 -23.02 14.64
CA LEU A 186 -5.85 -22.12 15.43
C LEU A 186 -6.68 -21.15 16.26
N GLU A 187 -7.70 -20.55 15.66
CA GLU A 187 -8.58 -19.58 16.32
C GLU A 187 -9.30 -20.19 17.54
N ARG A 188 -9.52 -21.51 17.54
CA ARG A 188 -10.05 -22.23 18.70
C ARG A 188 -9.06 -22.36 19.87
N LYS A 189 -7.75 -22.23 19.62
CA LYS A 189 -6.70 -22.35 20.64
C LYS A 189 -6.23 -21.01 21.19
N VAL A 190 -6.51 -19.93 20.49
CA VAL A 190 -6.18 -18.57 20.94
C VAL A 190 -7.42 -17.95 21.56
N PRO A 191 -7.39 -17.60 22.86
CA PRO A 191 -8.48 -16.84 23.45
C PRO A 191 -8.72 -15.58 22.61
N ARG A 192 -9.95 -15.33 22.20
CA ARG A 192 -10.29 -14.07 21.55
C ARG A 192 -9.91 -12.94 22.51
N PRO A 193 -9.10 -11.96 22.08
CA PRO A 193 -8.88 -10.81 22.94
C PRO A 193 -10.23 -10.18 23.25
N VAL A 194 -10.55 -10.10 24.53
CA VAL A 194 -11.73 -9.38 25.00
C VAL A 194 -11.41 -7.91 24.80
N TYR A 195 -11.75 -7.38 23.65
CA TYR A 195 -11.78 -5.93 23.48
C TYR A 195 -12.93 -5.43 24.34
N GLY A 196 -12.61 -4.62 25.35
CA GLY A 196 -13.62 -3.81 26.03
C GLY A 196 -14.41 -2.97 24.99
N PRO A 197 -15.55 -2.40 25.37
CA PRO A 197 -16.32 -1.56 24.45
C PRO A 197 -15.38 -0.54 23.79
N PRO A 198 -15.52 -0.30 22.48
CA PRO A 198 -14.61 0.59 21.77
C PRO A 198 -14.63 1.93 22.48
N LYS A 199 -13.47 2.34 23.01
CA LYS A 199 -13.36 3.67 23.61
C LYS A 199 -13.65 4.69 22.51
N PRO A 200 -14.43 5.73 22.81
CA PRO A 200 -14.74 6.77 21.85
C PRO A 200 -13.46 7.30 21.20
N TRP A 201 -13.46 7.56 19.92
CA TRP A 201 -12.29 8.01 19.17
C TRP A 201 -11.69 9.33 19.70
N TRP A 202 -12.47 10.14 20.43
CA TRP A 202 -12.02 11.38 21.08
C TRP A 202 -11.24 11.14 22.39
N ASP A 203 -11.21 9.91 22.93
CA ASP A 203 -10.45 9.54 24.14
C ASP A 203 -8.97 9.18 23.81
N TRP A 204 -8.45 9.64 22.67
CA TRP A 204 -7.07 9.39 22.26
C TRP A 204 -6.03 10.02 23.21
N ARG A 205 -6.39 11.11 23.91
CA ARG A 205 -5.51 11.81 24.87
C ARG A 205 -5.26 11.02 26.16
N ALA A 206 -6.10 10.05 26.47
CA ALA A 206 -5.95 9.20 27.64
C ALA A 206 -5.04 7.98 27.38
N ARG A 207 -4.58 7.77 26.15
CA ARG A 207 -3.63 6.69 25.82
C ARG A 207 -2.22 7.14 26.17
N LYS A 208 -1.72 6.77 27.33
CA LYS A 208 -0.28 6.71 27.55
C LYS A 208 0.28 5.73 26.50
N PRO A 209 1.30 6.11 25.69
CA PRO A 209 1.93 5.14 24.80
C PRO A 209 2.44 3.98 25.67
N ALA A 210 2.15 2.75 25.23
CA ALA A 210 2.74 1.58 25.87
C ALA A 210 4.27 1.75 25.82
N PRO A 211 4.99 1.45 26.89
CA PRO A 211 6.44 1.53 26.90
C PRO A 211 6.95 0.64 25.77
N VAL A 212 7.67 1.22 24.83
CA VAL A 212 8.40 0.47 23.80
C VAL A 212 9.53 -0.24 24.53
N VAL A 213 9.37 -1.52 24.81
CA VAL A 213 10.46 -2.35 25.31
C VAL A 213 11.39 -2.59 24.13
N VAL A 214 12.38 -1.72 23.98
CA VAL A 214 13.54 -1.97 23.11
C VAL A 214 14.38 -3.01 23.85
N GLN A 215 14.25 -4.28 23.49
CA GLN A 215 15.26 -5.26 23.90
C GLN A 215 16.56 -4.91 23.15
N SER A 216 17.49 -4.35 23.87
CA SER A 216 18.88 -4.14 23.42
C SER A 216 19.58 -5.49 23.34
N GLY A 217 19.37 -6.20 22.26
CA GLY A 217 20.14 -7.38 21.86
C GLY A 217 20.86 -7.05 20.57
N THR A 218 22.10 -6.60 20.68
CA THR A 218 23.02 -6.50 19.54
C THR A 218 23.27 -7.90 18.99
N PRO A 219 22.93 -8.21 17.72
CA PRO A 219 23.40 -9.45 17.12
C PRO A 219 24.91 -9.37 16.94
N PRO A 220 25.66 -10.44 17.15
CA PRO A 220 27.10 -10.44 16.94
C PRO A 220 27.38 -10.18 15.46
N ILE A 221 28.19 -9.17 15.19
CA ILE A 221 28.81 -8.94 13.90
C ILE A 221 29.80 -10.09 13.71
N ALA A 222 29.51 -11.00 12.81
CA ALA A 222 30.51 -11.97 12.34
C ALA A 222 31.54 -11.17 11.52
N ALA A 223 32.73 -11.04 12.06
CA ALA A 223 33.90 -10.67 11.30
C ALA A 223 34.36 -11.91 10.49
N GLU A 224 34.50 -11.72 9.18
CA GLU A 224 35.50 -12.17 8.22
C GLU A 224 34.90 -12.18 6.82
#